data_babeb069992ddc2e50346282a044d7f7
#
_entry.id   babeb069992ddc2e50346282a044d7f7
#
_cell.length_a   1.000
_cell.length_b   1.000
_cell.length_c   1.000
_cell.angle_alpha   90.00
_cell.angle_beta   90.00
_cell.angle_gamma   90.00
#
_symmetry.space_group_name_H-M   'P 1'
#
loop_
_entity.id
_entity.type
_entity.pdbx_description
1 polymer ?
#
loop_
_entity_poly.entity_id
_entity_poly.type
_entity_poly.pdbx_seq_one_letter_code
_entity_poly.pdbx_strand_id
1 'polypeptide(L)'
;MELTHLLQERSYFGTFEAHITILTADLATRTKFRELCHELAVKCILIELLEGMTRGQPMTASYYHGNLQDVLAQVYGLVQTFANAGFKVTRIKVEAMTNNQDIPESDEEAQALPASNYFEFHVKVTLLADSDLVTFQAQCQKRGGHLSANAFKYQRGGQQQRFVTMRLYGVGRQSAEARFNELLQWLEGEELKLSHKLREYTVYDTNVALDAGWIDTQGVGSMSDEND
;
A
#
# COMPACT_ATOMS: atom_id res chain seq x y z
N MET A 1 -12.97 -17.99 15.67
CA MET A 1 -12.11 -19.19 15.86
C MET A 1 -11.51 -19.70 14.54
N GLU A 2 -11.98 -19.23 13.37
CA GLU A 2 -11.47 -19.68 12.05
C GLU A 2 -10.28 -18.88 11.50
N LEU A 3 -10.13 -17.59 11.84
CA LEU A 3 -9.00 -16.78 11.38
C LEU A 3 -7.64 -17.26 11.92
N THR A 4 -7.62 -17.83 13.11
CA THR A 4 -6.39 -18.35 13.74
C THR A 4 -5.86 -19.62 13.03
N HIS A 5 -6.71 -20.39 12.38
CA HIS A 5 -6.32 -21.65 11.72
C HIS A 5 -5.69 -21.41 10.34
N LEU A 6 -6.15 -20.39 9.60
CA LEU A 6 -5.60 -20.04 8.27
C LEU A 6 -4.24 -19.32 8.33
N LEU A 7 -3.94 -18.65 9.44
CA LEU A 7 -2.65 -18.00 9.68
C LEU A 7 -1.56 -18.97 10.17
N GLN A 8 -1.92 -20.20 10.54
CA GLN A 8 -1.01 -21.20 11.14
C GLN A 8 -0.13 -21.94 10.12
N GLU A 9 -0.41 -21.86 8.82
CA GLU A 9 0.31 -22.64 7.80
C GLU A 9 1.45 -21.90 7.10
N ARG A 10 1.54 -20.54 7.21
CA ARG A 10 2.67 -19.79 6.64
C ARG A 10 3.22 -18.80 7.66
N SER A 11 4.52 -18.88 7.90
CA SER A 11 5.17 -18.07 8.94
C SER A 11 5.52 -16.65 8.49
N TYR A 12 5.62 -16.42 7.18
CA TYR A 12 6.04 -15.13 6.60
C TYR A 12 7.17 -14.49 7.42
N PHE A 13 8.28 -15.19 7.58
CA PHE A 13 9.41 -14.65 8.33
C PHE A 13 10.28 -13.74 7.48
N GLY A 14 10.65 -12.56 8.01
CA GLY A 14 11.55 -11.62 7.37
C GLY A 14 11.26 -10.17 7.72
N THR A 15 11.38 -9.27 6.74
CA THR A 15 11.14 -7.82 6.90
C THR A 15 9.74 -7.46 6.41
N PHE A 16 9.05 -6.61 7.20
CA PHE A 16 7.73 -6.11 6.87
C PHE A 16 7.70 -4.58 6.92
N GLU A 17 6.93 -3.96 6.04
CA GLU A 17 6.46 -2.59 6.21
C GLU A 17 5.02 -2.61 6.72
N ALA A 18 4.72 -1.77 7.70
CA ALA A 18 3.36 -1.65 8.23
C ALA A 18 2.87 -0.20 8.19
N HIS A 19 1.62 -0.04 7.79
CA HIS A 19 0.92 1.23 7.68
C HIS A 19 -0.31 1.24 8.58
N ILE A 20 -0.42 2.27 9.42
CA ILE A 20 -1.61 2.56 10.23
C ILE A 20 -2.21 3.84 9.69
N THR A 21 -3.36 3.76 9.01
CA THR A 21 -4.07 4.91 8.45
C THR A 21 -5.10 5.42 9.43
N ILE A 22 -5.15 6.73 9.61
CA ILE A 22 -6.13 7.39 10.46
C ILE A 22 -7.16 8.20 9.65
N LEU A 23 -8.35 8.34 10.21
CA LEU A 23 -9.33 9.29 9.70
C LEU A 23 -8.89 10.71 10.08
N THR A 24 -8.79 11.59 9.08
CA THR A 24 -8.56 13.01 9.33
C THR A 24 -9.71 13.85 8.73
N ALA A 25 -10.37 14.59 9.60
CA ALA A 25 -11.41 15.51 9.16
C ALA A 25 -10.84 16.90 8.76
N ASP A 26 -9.67 17.29 9.32
CA ASP A 26 -9.15 18.64 9.19
C ASP A 26 -7.60 18.69 9.31
N LEU A 27 -7.05 19.89 9.05
CA LEU A 27 -5.61 20.15 9.13
C LEU A 27 -5.08 20.03 10.58
N ALA A 28 -5.88 20.39 11.59
CA ALA A 28 -5.44 20.32 12.99
C ALA A 28 -5.22 18.87 13.42
N THR A 29 -6.11 17.97 13.04
CA THR A 29 -5.97 16.51 13.27
C THR A 29 -4.72 15.97 12.58
N ARG A 30 -4.44 16.37 11.32
CA ARG A 30 -3.20 15.97 10.60
C ARG A 30 -1.94 16.46 11.31
N THR A 31 -1.95 17.70 11.82
CA THR A 31 -0.81 18.28 12.55
C THR A 31 -0.54 17.50 13.83
N LYS A 32 -1.57 17.27 14.65
CA LYS A 32 -1.44 16.45 15.87
C LYS A 32 -0.94 15.03 15.60
N PHE A 33 -1.44 14.40 14.53
CA PHE A 33 -0.97 13.07 14.14
C PHE A 33 0.52 13.08 13.79
N ARG A 34 0.97 14.06 13.01
CA ARG A 34 2.38 14.20 12.64
C ARG A 34 3.27 14.45 13.87
N GLU A 35 2.81 15.28 14.81
CA GLU A 35 3.52 15.54 16.06
C GLU A 35 3.66 14.26 16.89
N LEU A 36 2.57 13.51 17.09
CA LEU A 36 2.60 12.23 17.81
C LEU A 36 3.50 11.20 17.11
N CYS A 37 3.45 11.11 15.77
CA CYS A 37 4.38 10.24 15.03
C CYS A 37 5.84 10.63 15.29
N HIS A 38 6.14 11.93 15.36
CA HIS A 38 7.49 12.41 15.67
C HIS A 38 7.91 12.03 17.10
N GLU A 39 7.04 12.20 18.09
CA GLU A 39 7.28 11.81 19.49
C GLU A 39 7.53 10.29 19.64
N LEU A 40 6.80 9.48 18.87
CA LEU A 40 6.94 8.01 18.86
C LEU A 40 8.08 7.52 17.95
N ALA A 41 8.83 8.42 17.32
CA ALA A 41 9.86 8.10 16.33
C ALA A 41 9.34 7.24 15.16
N VAL A 42 8.08 7.42 14.78
CA VAL A 42 7.42 6.72 13.66
C VAL A 42 7.34 7.65 12.45
N LYS A 43 7.67 7.14 11.28
CA LYS A 43 7.56 7.92 10.05
C LYS A 43 6.10 8.19 9.71
N CYS A 44 5.76 9.48 9.54
CA CYS A 44 4.44 9.93 9.08
C CYS A 44 4.50 10.25 7.59
N ILE A 45 3.52 9.75 6.83
CA ILE A 45 3.32 10.04 5.42
C ILE A 45 1.87 10.48 5.17
N LEU A 46 1.66 11.29 4.15
CA LEU A 46 0.34 11.63 3.62
C LEU A 46 0.31 11.23 2.16
N ILE A 47 -0.37 10.16 1.86
CA ILE A 47 -0.58 9.72 0.49
C ILE A 47 -1.79 10.47 -0.08
N GLU A 48 -1.60 11.11 -1.23
CA GLU A 48 -2.66 11.74 -2.01
C GLU A 48 -2.87 10.95 -3.30
N LEU A 49 -4.09 10.46 -3.46
CA LEU A 49 -4.54 9.75 -4.65
C LEU A 49 -5.11 10.76 -5.64
N LEU A 50 -4.85 10.60 -6.93
CA LEU A 50 -5.46 11.45 -7.96
C LEU A 50 -6.96 11.18 -8.12
N GLU A 51 -7.38 9.96 -7.86
CA GLU A 51 -8.75 9.46 -7.98
C GLU A 51 -9.15 8.70 -6.71
N GLY A 52 -10.42 8.28 -6.62
CA GLY A 52 -10.94 7.47 -5.54
C GLY A 52 -11.73 8.26 -4.49
N MET A 53 -12.43 7.51 -3.63
CA MET A 53 -13.32 8.08 -2.61
C MET A 53 -12.54 8.73 -1.47
N THR A 54 -11.39 8.18 -1.10
CA THR A 54 -10.54 8.67 0.01
C THR A 54 -9.22 9.15 -0.54
N ARG A 55 -9.19 10.39 -1.05
CA ARG A 55 -8.02 10.94 -1.72
C ARG A 55 -6.82 11.20 -0.80
N GLY A 56 -7.04 11.59 0.43
CA GLY A 56 -5.98 11.89 1.40
C GLY A 56 -5.91 10.83 2.48
N GLN A 57 -4.79 10.10 2.55
CA GLN A 57 -4.58 9.00 3.48
C GLN A 57 -3.35 9.28 4.35
N PRO A 58 -3.51 9.97 5.50
CA PRO A 58 -2.42 10.12 6.46
C PRO A 58 -2.21 8.79 7.19
N MET A 59 -0.97 8.33 7.18
CA MET A 59 -0.60 7.04 7.75
C MET A 59 0.82 7.03 8.29
N THR A 60 1.12 6.01 9.07
CA THR A 60 2.50 5.68 9.43
C THR A 60 3.16 4.84 8.34
N ALA A 61 4.50 4.77 8.37
CA ALA A 61 5.28 3.80 7.63
C ALA A 61 6.41 3.30 8.54
N SER A 62 6.34 2.05 8.98
CA SER A 62 7.27 1.48 9.95
C SER A 62 7.74 0.11 9.51
N TYR A 63 9.04 -0.16 9.70
CA TYR A 63 9.64 -1.45 9.36
C TYR A 63 9.78 -2.32 10.59
N TYR A 64 9.49 -3.61 10.44
CA TYR A 64 9.60 -4.65 11.45
C TYR A 64 10.37 -5.84 10.90
N HIS A 65 10.95 -6.66 11.78
CA HIS A 65 11.61 -7.90 11.40
C HIS A 65 11.21 -9.02 12.35
N GLY A 66 10.84 -10.18 11.81
CA GLY A 66 10.43 -11.35 12.59
C GLY A 66 9.38 -12.20 11.86
N ASN A 67 8.56 -12.93 12.60
CA ASN A 67 7.39 -13.60 12.07
C ASN A 67 6.18 -12.65 12.06
N LEU A 68 5.18 -12.95 11.22
CA LEU A 68 4.00 -12.10 11.07
C LEU A 68 3.24 -11.88 12.38
N GLN A 69 3.13 -12.88 13.26
CA GLN A 69 2.38 -12.76 14.53
C GLN A 69 3.03 -11.75 15.46
N ASP A 70 4.35 -11.79 15.62
CA ASP A 70 5.09 -10.85 16.46
C ASP A 70 5.03 -9.43 15.88
N VAL A 71 5.09 -9.30 14.56
CA VAL A 71 4.93 -8.01 13.86
C VAL A 71 3.52 -7.44 14.10
N LEU A 72 2.48 -8.25 13.95
CA LEU A 72 1.10 -7.82 14.22
C LEU A 72 0.92 -7.39 15.67
N ALA A 73 1.50 -8.10 16.65
CA ALA A 73 1.43 -7.71 18.04
C ALA A 73 2.05 -6.32 18.28
N GLN A 74 3.20 -6.01 17.68
CA GLN A 74 3.84 -4.70 17.77
C GLN A 74 3.00 -3.61 17.09
N VAL A 75 2.47 -3.88 15.89
CA VAL A 75 1.60 -2.96 15.14
C VAL A 75 0.33 -2.63 15.94
N TYR A 76 -0.31 -3.63 16.55
CA TYR A 76 -1.48 -3.42 17.41
C TYR A 76 -1.16 -2.62 18.68
N GLY A 77 0.03 -2.76 19.25
CA GLY A 77 0.51 -1.90 20.34
C GLY A 77 0.54 -0.42 19.93
N LEU A 78 1.04 -0.15 18.72
CA LEU A 78 1.06 1.21 18.18
C LEU A 78 -0.36 1.72 17.85
N VAL A 79 -1.25 0.87 17.32
CA VAL A 79 -2.68 1.19 17.10
C VAL A 79 -3.36 1.63 18.38
N GLN A 80 -3.13 0.92 19.51
CA GLN A 80 -3.67 1.30 20.82
C GLN A 80 -3.15 2.67 21.27
N THR A 81 -1.88 2.96 21.03
CA THR A 81 -1.29 4.28 21.35
C THR A 81 -2.00 5.39 20.59
N PHE A 82 -2.25 5.23 19.27
CA PHE A 82 -3.01 6.21 18.49
C PHE A 82 -4.48 6.33 18.95
N ALA A 83 -5.12 5.19 19.24
CA ALA A 83 -6.50 5.18 19.73
C ALA A 83 -6.63 5.91 21.09
N ASN A 84 -5.69 5.68 22.03
CA ASN A 84 -5.65 6.35 23.32
C ASN A 84 -5.39 7.86 23.18
N ALA A 85 -4.69 8.28 22.14
CA ALA A 85 -4.49 9.70 21.79
C ALA A 85 -5.70 10.32 21.05
N GLY A 86 -6.80 9.57 20.88
CA GLY A 86 -8.05 10.02 20.28
C GLY A 86 -8.09 9.95 18.75
N PHE A 87 -7.16 9.25 18.09
CA PHE A 87 -7.22 9.06 16.65
C PHE A 87 -8.09 7.86 16.28
N LYS A 88 -8.94 8.03 15.28
CA LYS A 88 -9.72 6.93 14.70
C LYS A 88 -8.87 6.23 13.63
N VAL A 89 -8.39 5.03 13.91
CA VAL A 89 -7.72 4.17 12.94
C VAL A 89 -8.75 3.62 11.95
N THR A 90 -8.47 3.74 10.66
CA THR A 90 -9.35 3.31 9.57
C THR A 90 -8.80 2.13 8.77
N ARG A 91 -7.48 1.88 8.83
CA ARG A 91 -6.83 0.76 8.17
C ARG A 91 -5.54 0.37 8.89
N ILE A 92 -5.28 -0.91 8.95
CA ILE A 92 -3.98 -1.49 9.28
C ILE A 92 -3.58 -2.34 8.08
N LYS A 93 -2.42 -2.05 7.48
CA LYS A 93 -1.89 -2.83 6.36
C LYS A 93 -0.47 -3.28 6.72
N VAL A 94 -0.18 -4.57 6.54
CA VAL A 94 1.15 -5.17 6.75
C VAL A 94 1.59 -5.88 5.48
N GLU A 95 2.75 -5.49 4.99
CA GLU A 95 3.34 -5.92 3.73
C GLU A 95 4.66 -6.61 3.98
N ALA A 96 4.79 -7.85 3.54
CA ALA A 96 6.03 -8.60 3.58
C ALA A 96 6.89 -8.23 2.37
N MET A 97 8.20 -8.02 2.55
CA MET A 97 9.12 -7.89 1.43
C MET A 97 9.07 -9.18 0.59
N THR A 98 9.16 -9.08 -0.73
CA THR A 98 9.03 -10.26 -1.62
C THR A 98 10.13 -11.29 -1.46
N ASN A 99 11.20 -10.99 -0.73
CA ASN A 99 12.26 -11.94 -0.35
C ASN A 99 12.05 -12.60 1.02
N ASN A 100 10.91 -12.32 1.71
CA ASN A 100 10.56 -13.04 2.93
C ASN A 100 10.25 -14.51 2.62
N GLN A 101 10.30 -15.34 3.67
CA GLN A 101 9.86 -16.74 3.57
C GLN A 101 8.36 -16.83 3.31
N ASP A 102 7.95 -17.90 2.65
CA ASP A 102 6.55 -18.27 2.38
C ASP A 102 5.74 -17.29 1.48
N ILE A 103 6.41 -16.37 0.78
CA ILE A 103 5.78 -15.59 -0.29
C ILE A 103 5.45 -16.55 -1.46
N PRO A 104 4.21 -16.52 -2.02
CA PRO A 104 3.84 -17.44 -3.10
C PRO A 104 4.67 -17.18 -4.37
N GLU A 105 5.30 -18.24 -4.89
CA GLU A 105 6.13 -18.15 -6.09
C GLU A 105 5.33 -18.31 -7.37
N SER A 106 4.37 -19.25 -7.37
CA SER A 106 3.51 -19.54 -8.52
C SER A 106 2.08 -19.04 -8.30
N ASP A 107 1.33 -18.93 -9.40
CA ASP A 107 -0.08 -18.50 -9.35
C ASP A 107 -0.93 -19.55 -8.58
N GLU A 108 -0.62 -20.83 -8.70
CA GLU A 108 -1.30 -21.91 -7.96
C GLU A 108 -1.11 -21.75 -6.46
N GLU A 109 0.12 -21.43 -6.02
CA GLU A 109 0.37 -21.15 -4.60
C GLU A 109 -0.39 -19.93 -4.11
N ALA A 110 -0.45 -18.87 -4.91
CA ALA A 110 -1.16 -17.64 -4.56
C ALA A 110 -2.67 -17.87 -4.45
N GLN A 111 -3.25 -18.67 -5.34
CA GLN A 111 -4.67 -19.01 -5.36
C GLN A 111 -5.11 -19.88 -4.17
N ALA A 112 -4.17 -20.58 -3.52
CA ALA A 112 -4.42 -21.32 -2.29
C ALA A 112 -4.41 -20.45 -1.03
N LEU A 113 -4.06 -19.16 -1.14
CA LEU A 113 -4.01 -18.19 -0.05
C LEU A 113 -5.28 -17.35 0.03
N PRO A 114 -5.49 -16.58 1.14
CA PRO A 114 -6.61 -15.67 1.22
C PRO A 114 -6.68 -14.72 0.02
N ALA A 115 -7.87 -14.60 -0.59
CA ALA A 115 -8.08 -13.73 -1.75
C ALA A 115 -7.83 -12.23 -1.44
N SER A 116 -7.77 -11.87 -0.14
CA SER A 116 -7.40 -10.54 0.33
C SER A 116 -5.91 -10.25 0.24
N ASN A 117 -5.06 -11.26 0.02
CA ASN A 117 -3.62 -11.07 -0.13
C ASN A 117 -3.30 -10.67 -1.58
N TYR A 118 -2.33 -9.78 -1.74
CA TYR A 118 -1.95 -9.28 -3.06
C TYR A 118 -0.51 -8.79 -3.09
N PHE A 119 0.11 -8.82 -4.27
CA PHE A 119 1.34 -8.07 -4.49
C PHE A 119 1.03 -6.60 -4.71
N GLU A 120 1.81 -5.73 -4.07
CA GLU A 120 1.79 -4.29 -4.30
C GLU A 120 3.20 -3.79 -4.57
N PHE A 121 3.41 -3.29 -5.79
CA PHE A 121 4.71 -2.83 -6.25
C PHE A 121 4.66 -1.34 -6.53
N HIS A 122 5.72 -0.64 -6.12
CA HIS A 122 5.83 0.80 -6.27
C HIS A 122 7.09 1.19 -7.01
N VAL A 123 6.96 2.13 -7.92
CA VAL A 123 8.10 2.84 -8.49
C VAL A 123 7.87 4.34 -8.38
N LYS A 124 8.90 5.07 -7.97
CA LYS A 124 8.86 6.51 -7.94
C LYS A 124 9.37 7.06 -9.26
N VAL A 125 8.55 7.92 -9.89
CA VAL A 125 8.88 8.65 -11.11
C VAL A 125 9.06 10.13 -10.80
N THR A 126 10.00 10.78 -11.49
CA THR A 126 10.19 12.22 -11.46
C THR A 126 9.69 12.81 -12.77
N LEU A 127 8.71 13.72 -12.67
CA LEU A 127 8.06 14.41 -13.78
C LEU A 127 8.40 15.90 -13.72
N LEU A 128 8.23 16.62 -14.82
CA LEU A 128 8.21 18.09 -14.80
C LEU A 128 6.97 18.59 -14.06
N ALA A 129 7.06 19.80 -13.49
CA ALA A 129 5.96 20.37 -12.71
C ALA A 129 4.68 20.62 -13.54
N ASP A 130 4.88 20.90 -14.84
CA ASP A 130 3.83 21.16 -15.84
C ASP A 130 3.38 19.89 -16.62
N SER A 131 3.90 18.72 -16.27
CA SER A 131 3.47 17.46 -16.91
C SER A 131 1.97 17.25 -16.79
N ASP A 132 1.34 16.81 -17.88
CA ASP A 132 -0.08 16.40 -17.92
C ASP A 132 -0.27 15.09 -17.16
N LEU A 133 -0.63 15.22 -15.87
CA LEU A 133 -0.85 14.08 -14.98
C LEU A 133 -2.08 13.25 -15.39
N VAL A 134 -3.08 13.84 -16.04
CA VAL A 134 -4.30 13.12 -16.45
C VAL A 134 -3.95 12.14 -17.57
N THR A 135 -3.27 12.63 -18.60
CA THR A 135 -2.80 11.77 -19.71
C THR A 135 -1.81 10.73 -19.19
N PHE A 136 -0.86 11.12 -18.33
CA PHE A 136 0.12 10.17 -17.78
C PHE A 136 -0.55 9.10 -16.91
N GLN A 137 -1.52 9.45 -16.06
CA GLN A 137 -2.32 8.49 -15.30
C GLN A 137 -3.01 7.49 -16.21
N ALA A 138 -3.72 7.96 -17.25
CA ALA A 138 -4.41 7.10 -18.20
C ALA A 138 -3.46 6.12 -18.91
N GLN A 139 -2.22 6.53 -19.19
CA GLN A 139 -1.19 5.65 -19.78
C GLN A 139 -0.68 4.61 -18.77
N CYS A 140 -0.52 4.99 -17.50
CA CYS A 140 -0.16 4.05 -16.42
C CYS A 140 -1.27 3.02 -16.20
N GLN A 141 -2.54 3.46 -16.12
CA GLN A 141 -3.70 2.58 -15.88
C GLN A 141 -3.87 1.51 -16.97
N LYS A 142 -3.60 1.82 -18.23
CA LYS A 142 -3.58 0.83 -19.34
C LYS A 142 -2.57 -0.30 -19.10
N ARG A 143 -1.61 -0.10 -18.19
CA ARG A 143 -0.55 -1.06 -17.82
C ARG A 143 -0.66 -1.53 -16.37
N GLY A 144 -1.83 -1.32 -15.74
CA GLY A 144 -2.11 -1.68 -14.36
C GLY A 144 -1.42 -0.81 -13.30
N GLY A 145 -0.89 0.35 -13.69
CA GLY A 145 -0.25 1.31 -12.79
C GLY A 145 -1.18 2.45 -12.38
N HIS A 146 -1.14 2.86 -11.12
CA HIS A 146 -1.98 3.92 -10.55
C HIS A 146 -1.13 4.99 -9.88
N LEU A 147 -1.44 6.27 -10.11
CA LEU A 147 -0.65 7.39 -9.60
C LEU A 147 -1.06 7.81 -8.21
N SER A 148 -0.05 8.09 -7.37
CA SER A 148 -0.21 8.76 -6.09
C SER A 148 0.97 9.70 -5.79
N ALA A 149 0.85 10.52 -4.76
CA ALA A 149 1.91 11.38 -4.27
C ALA A 149 2.03 11.30 -2.74
N ASN A 150 3.22 11.59 -2.21
CA ASN A 150 3.36 11.90 -0.79
C ASN A 150 3.38 13.42 -0.63
N ALA A 151 2.27 13.97 -0.12
CA ALA A 151 2.07 15.41 0.02
C ALA A 151 3.05 16.11 0.97
N PHE A 152 3.72 15.35 1.85
CA PHE A 152 4.77 15.92 2.72
C PHE A 152 6.13 16.08 2.02
N LYS A 153 6.24 15.63 0.76
CA LYS A 153 7.48 15.74 -0.03
C LYS A 153 7.30 16.70 -1.19
N TYR A 154 7.64 17.96 -0.95
CA TYR A 154 7.75 18.96 -2.02
C TYR A 154 9.10 18.86 -2.71
N GLN A 155 9.10 18.91 -4.03
CA GLN A 155 10.34 19.06 -4.80
C GLN A 155 10.63 20.51 -5.12
N ARG A 156 11.95 20.84 -5.13
CA ARG A 156 12.45 22.12 -5.61
C ARG A 156 12.88 21.97 -7.08
N GLY A 157 12.85 23.06 -7.85
CA GLY A 157 13.44 23.06 -9.19
C GLY A 157 12.52 22.63 -10.34
N GLY A 158 11.22 22.87 -10.24
CA GLY A 158 10.31 22.64 -11.37
C GLY A 158 10.04 21.16 -11.67
N GLN A 159 10.26 20.28 -10.70
CA GLN A 159 9.97 18.84 -10.78
C GLN A 159 8.96 18.42 -9.75
N GLN A 160 8.23 17.34 -10.05
CA GLN A 160 7.31 16.67 -9.14
C GLN A 160 7.57 15.17 -9.10
N GLN A 161 7.44 14.56 -7.92
CA GLN A 161 7.53 13.11 -7.75
C GLN A 161 6.15 12.50 -7.64
N ARG A 162 5.99 11.36 -8.30
CA ARG A 162 4.80 10.51 -8.18
C ARG A 162 5.23 9.08 -7.92
N PHE A 163 4.37 8.33 -7.23
CA PHE A 163 4.45 6.87 -7.22
C PHE A 163 3.55 6.33 -8.31
N VAL A 164 4.04 5.32 -9.01
CA VAL A 164 3.21 4.44 -9.83
C VAL A 164 3.11 3.14 -9.06
N THR A 165 1.91 2.79 -8.65
CA THR A 165 1.59 1.60 -7.85
C THR A 165 0.89 0.58 -8.73
N MET A 166 1.33 -0.68 -8.68
CA MET A 166 0.68 -1.82 -9.31
C MET A 166 0.26 -2.81 -8.23
N ARG A 167 -1.02 -3.22 -8.23
CA ARG A 167 -1.57 -4.21 -7.30
C ARG A 167 -2.06 -5.42 -8.09
N LEU A 168 -1.72 -6.62 -7.62
CA LEU A 168 -1.98 -7.87 -8.32
C LEU A 168 -2.49 -8.94 -7.35
N TYR A 169 -3.71 -9.40 -7.60
CA TYR A 169 -4.38 -10.44 -6.79
C TYR A 169 -4.27 -11.81 -7.46
N GLY A 170 -4.21 -12.87 -6.66
CA GLY A 170 -4.29 -14.26 -7.12
C GLY A 170 -3.16 -14.71 -8.05
N VAL A 171 -2.04 -13.99 -8.04
CA VAL A 171 -0.84 -14.31 -8.83
C VAL A 171 0.36 -14.56 -7.93
N GLY A 172 1.30 -15.41 -8.37
CA GLY A 172 2.56 -15.62 -7.68
C GLY A 172 3.61 -14.55 -8.01
N ARG A 173 4.72 -14.60 -7.28
CA ARG A 173 5.82 -13.64 -7.41
C ARG A 173 6.35 -13.57 -8.84
N GLN A 174 6.48 -14.71 -9.53
CA GLN A 174 7.00 -14.76 -10.90
C GLN A 174 6.12 -13.96 -11.86
N SER A 175 4.80 -14.17 -11.83
CA SER A 175 3.84 -13.43 -12.65
C SER A 175 3.77 -11.94 -12.27
N ALA A 176 3.83 -11.62 -10.98
CA ALA A 176 3.82 -10.25 -10.50
C ALA A 176 5.05 -9.47 -10.95
N GLU A 177 6.25 -10.07 -10.82
CA GLU A 177 7.52 -9.48 -11.30
C GLU A 177 7.53 -9.26 -12.81
N ALA A 178 7.04 -10.23 -13.60
CA ALA A 178 6.94 -10.09 -15.05
C ALA A 178 6.11 -8.85 -15.44
N ARG A 179 4.90 -8.71 -14.87
CA ARG A 179 4.01 -7.56 -15.14
C ARG A 179 4.61 -6.23 -14.70
N PHE A 180 5.26 -6.21 -13.53
CA PHE A 180 5.92 -4.99 -13.05
C PHE A 180 7.12 -4.60 -13.91
N ASN A 181 7.89 -5.57 -14.38
CA ASN A 181 9.02 -5.32 -15.29
C ASN A 181 8.55 -4.76 -16.64
N GLU A 182 7.41 -5.19 -17.18
CA GLU A 182 6.79 -4.59 -18.38
C GLU A 182 6.43 -3.11 -18.13
N LEU A 183 5.84 -2.79 -16.97
CA LEU A 183 5.55 -1.40 -16.58
C LEU A 183 6.85 -0.57 -16.45
N LEU A 184 7.90 -1.13 -15.82
CA LEU A 184 9.19 -0.44 -15.68
C LEU A 184 9.85 -0.17 -17.03
N GLN A 185 9.86 -1.15 -17.94
CA GLN A 185 10.41 -0.99 -19.29
C GLN A 185 9.69 0.12 -20.07
N TRP A 186 8.36 0.19 -19.96
CA TRP A 186 7.63 1.29 -20.57
C TRP A 186 8.00 2.64 -19.96
N LEU A 187 8.04 2.76 -18.63
CA LEU A 187 8.43 4.00 -17.95
C LEU A 187 9.86 4.46 -18.28
N GLU A 188 10.78 3.52 -18.45
CA GLU A 188 12.14 3.78 -18.89
C GLU A 188 12.19 4.23 -20.37
N GLY A 189 11.32 3.67 -21.20
CA GLY A 189 11.16 4.10 -22.62
C GLY A 189 10.59 5.52 -22.77
N GLU A 190 9.84 6.02 -21.77
CA GLU A 190 9.38 7.42 -21.69
C GLU A 190 10.49 8.37 -21.15
N GLU A 191 11.72 7.91 -21.05
CA GLU A 191 12.89 8.67 -20.56
C GLU A 191 12.71 9.25 -19.13
N LEU A 192 11.85 8.63 -18.31
CA LEU A 192 11.56 9.08 -16.95
C LEU A 192 12.67 8.65 -15.98
N LYS A 193 13.02 9.55 -15.07
CA LYS A 193 13.90 9.19 -13.96
C LYS A 193 13.16 8.35 -12.94
N LEU A 194 13.52 7.06 -12.87
CA LEU A 194 12.94 6.10 -11.93
C LEU A 194 13.80 5.98 -10.66
N SER A 195 13.15 5.75 -9.54
CA SER A 195 13.80 5.46 -8.25
C SER A 195 12.83 4.72 -7.33
N HIS A 196 13.31 4.18 -6.22
CA HIS A 196 12.45 3.53 -5.22
C HIS A 196 11.56 2.43 -5.83
N LYS A 197 12.19 1.41 -6.42
CA LYS A 197 11.49 0.23 -6.92
C LYS A 197 11.24 -0.71 -5.73
N LEU A 198 10.07 -0.62 -5.11
CA LEU A 198 9.69 -1.41 -3.94
C LEU A 198 8.77 -2.55 -4.38
N ARG A 199 8.92 -3.72 -3.79
CA ARG A 199 8.18 -4.93 -4.09
C ARG A 199 7.73 -5.60 -2.81
N GLU A 200 6.43 -5.67 -2.60
CA GLU A 200 5.82 -6.10 -1.37
C GLU A 200 4.67 -7.07 -1.65
N TYR A 201 4.39 -7.90 -0.68
CA TYR A 201 3.24 -8.79 -0.66
C TYR A 201 2.40 -8.48 0.58
N THR A 202 1.21 -7.97 0.38
CA THR A 202 0.28 -7.65 1.47
C THR A 202 -0.28 -8.92 2.06
N VAL A 203 0.07 -9.16 3.32
CA VAL A 203 -0.33 -10.35 4.09
C VAL A 203 -1.43 -10.05 5.10
N TYR A 204 -1.69 -8.78 5.38
CA TYR A 204 -2.73 -8.32 6.28
C TYR A 204 -3.22 -6.94 5.88
N ASP A 205 -4.53 -6.80 5.66
CA ASP A 205 -5.17 -5.53 5.31
C ASP A 205 -6.60 -5.49 5.86
N THR A 206 -6.88 -4.57 6.76
CA THR A 206 -8.20 -4.46 7.41
C THR A 206 -9.22 -3.66 6.63
N ASN A 207 -8.82 -2.95 5.57
CA ASN A 207 -9.74 -2.09 4.82
C ASN A 207 -9.23 -1.79 3.40
N VAL A 208 -9.25 -2.78 2.53
CA VAL A 208 -8.91 -2.63 1.10
C VAL A 208 -9.84 -1.63 0.41
N ALA A 209 -11.11 -1.52 0.86
CA ALA A 209 -12.10 -0.60 0.30
C ALA A 209 -11.72 0.88 0.44
N LEU A 210 -10.76 1.23 1.30
CA LEU A 210 -10.25 2.61 1.41
C LEU A 210 -9.67 3.12 0.08
N ASP A 211 -9.19 2.22 -0.78
CA ASP A 211 -8.60 2.51 -2.09
C ASP A 211 -9.63 2.43 -3.24
N ALA A 212 -10.92 2.23 -2.94
CA ALA A 212 -11.96 2.10 -3.95
C ALA A 212 -12.03 3.31 -4.88
N GLY A 213 -12.08 3.05 -6.19
CA GLY A 213 -12.09 4.06 -7.25
C GLY A 213 -10.71 4.64 -7.59
N TRP A 214 -9.65 4.23 -6.87
CA TRP A 214 -8.26 4.48 -7.26
C TRP A 214 -7.61 3.22 -7.85
N ILE A 215 -7.73 2.08 -7.17
CA ILE A 215 -7.32 0.76 -7.66
C ILE A 215 -8.55 -0.16 -7.58
N ASP A 216 -8.75 -1.00 -8.58
CA ASP A 216 -9.77 -2.03 -8.54
C ASP A 216 -9.49 -3.00 -7.39
N THR A 217 -10.47 -3.13 -6.51
CA THR A 217 -10.42 -4.04 -5.36
C THR A 217 -11.02 -5.40 -5.73
N GLN A 218 -10.62 -6.00 -6.85
CA GLN A 218 -11.15 -7.29 -7.30
C GLN A 218 -10.87 -8.37 -6.24
N GLY A 219 -11.92 -8.84 -5.60
CA GLY A 219 -11.88 -9.94 -4.62
C GLY A 219 -12.74 -9.77 -3.37
N VAL A 220 -13.20 -8.57 -3.06
CA VAL A 220 -14.21 -8.37 -2.01
C VAL A 220 -15.58 -8.45 -2.66
N GLY A 221 -16.17 -9.65 -2.65
CA GLY A 221 -17.53 -9.88 -3.15
C GLY A 221 -18.48 -8.86 -2.55
N SER A 222 -19.20 -8.15 -3.41
CA SER A 222 -20.42 -7.45 -3.03
C SER A 222 -21.37 -8.50 -2.48
N MET A 223 -21.49 -8.59 -1.15
CA MET A 223 -22.72 -9.10 -0.56
C MET A 223 -23.78 -8.06 -0.89
N SER A 224 -24.43 -8.22 -2.05
CA SER A 224 -25.71 -7.63 -2.30
C SER A 224 -26.68 -8.27 -1.30
N ASP A 225 -27.14 -7.49 -0.33
CA ASP A 225 -28.37 -7.78 0.38
C ASP A 225 -29.51 -7.73 -0.64
N GLU A 226 -29.74 -8.86 -1.31
CA GLU A 226 -31.04 -9.19 -1.88
C GLU A 226 -31.84 -9.85 -0.77
N ASN A 227 -32.61 -9.08 -0.06
CA ASN A 227 -33.84 -9.57 0.58
C ASN A 227 -34.90 -8.48 0.50
N ASP A 228 -35.94 -8.81 -0.26
CA ASP A 228 -37.27 -8.21 -0.27
C ASP A 228 -37.85 -7.97 1.11
#